data_a12a6402f153e5cd0f8658ed17fda352
#
_entry.id   a12a6402f153e5cd0f8658ed17fda352
#
_cell.length_a   1.000
_cell.length_b   1.000
_cell.length_c   1.000
_cell.angle_alpha   90.00
_cell.angle_beta   90.00
_cell.angle_gamma   90.00
#
_symmetry.space_group_name_H-M   'P 1'
#
loop_
_entity.id
_entity.type
_entity.pdbx_description
1 polymer ?
#
loop_
_entity_poly.entity_id
_entity_poly.type
_entity_poly.pdbx_seq_one_letter_code
_entity_poly.pdbx_strand_id
1 'polypeptide(L)'
;MTEYDSEYILKLFLDYEEIEYFIDDEIKNGYVFQAKSDESLIIPVKLNSSIDFNNSHILTVAVLTAPNKHAKKSDLMSNSYGMVLSYELAPRDGTRSISTNKICSDPTKYLELNYQGLMLNLDFDAANNATTQFPPQNIFAKAGETITLAYRAGNYENASELMVIVLIDWKQSQINDVNSLYIRNKPGYIGYGELNITTPLQAGEYEVTAFVVDSPFSLRDFNTFHTHDTAYRFTLTVQ
;
A
#
# COMPACT_ATOMS: atom_id res chain seq x y z
N MET A 1 -6.89 -3.08 -18.42
CA MET A 1 -7.53 -1.87 -18.93
C MET A 1 -9.00 -1.93 -18.53
N THR A 2 -9.45 -1.01 -17.71
CA THR A 2 -10.87 -0.94 -17.32
C THR A 2 -11.60 -0.19 -18.43
N GLU A 3 -12.64 -0.79 -18.98
CA GLU A 3 -13.50 -0.17 -19.99
C GLU A 3 -14.40 0.96 -19.45
N TYR A 4 -14.14 1.42 -18.22
CA TYR A 4 -15.02 2.37 -17.54
C TYR A 4 -14.24 3.61 -17.08
N ASP A 5 -14.88 4.76 -17.21
CA ASP A 5 -14.45 5.99 -16.56
C ASP A 5 -14.33 5.74 -15.05
N SER A 6 -13.15 5.96 -14.48
CA SER A 6 -12.90 5.68 -13.08
C SER A 6 -12.32 6.91 -12.38
N GLU A 7 -12.67 7.02 -11.12
CA GLU A 7 -12.07 7.99 -10.21
C GLU A 7 -10.87 7.36 -9.52
N TYR A 8 -9.80 8.11 -9.40
CA TYR A 8 -8.53 7.68 -8.83
C TYR A 8 -8.07 8.65 -7.76
N ILE A 9 -7.24 8.16 -6.85
CA ILE A 9 -6.47 9.00 -5.94
C ILE A 9 -4.99 8.76 -6.15
N LEU A 10 -4.23 9.85 -6.31
CA LEU A 10 -2.78 9.85 -6.31
C LEU A 10 -2.27 10.07 -4.89
N LYS A 11 -1.38 9.20 -4.42
CA LYS A 11 -0.69 9.30 -3.13
C LYS A 11 0.81 9.19 -3.35
N LEU A 12 1.56 9.98 -2.60
CA LEU A 12 3.03 9.95 -2.64
C LEU A 12 3.60 9.59 -1.27
N PHE A 13 4.64 8.78 -1.30
CA PHE A 13 5.39 8.37 -0.11
C PHE A 13 6.88 8.56 -0.38
N LEU A 14 7.58 9.17 0.57
CA LEU A 14 9.04 9.25 0.55
C LEU A 14 9.59 8.32 1.62
N ASP A 15 10.45 7.39 1.23
CA ASP A 15 10.97 6.34 2.13
C ASP A 15 9.85 5.59 2.87
N TYR A 16 8.71 5.40 2.17
CA TYR A 16 7.49 4.73 2.65
C TYR A 16 6.70 5.51 3.71
N GLU A 17 6.96 6.81 3.85
CA GLU A 17 6.18 7.72 4.67
C GLU A 17 5.38 8.68 3.77
N GLU A 18 4.09 8.82 4.05
CA GLU A 18 3.21 9.70 3.29
C GLU A 18 3.72 11.14 3.34
N ILE A 19 3.77 11.80 2.19
CA ILE A 19 4.21 13.18 2.06
C ILE A 19 3.16 14.08 1.42
N GLU A 20 3.22 15.35 1.78
CA GLU A 20 2.53 16.40 1.06
C GLU A 20 3.30 16.81 -0.18
N TYR A 21 2.57 17.20 -1.21
CA TYR A 21 3.11 17.64 -2.50
C TYR A 21 2.24 18.74 -3.10
N PHE A 22 2.74 19.43 -4.12
CA PHE A 22 2.00 20.49 -4.79
C PHE A 22 1.46 20.04 -6.14
N ILE A 23 0.21 20.37 -6.41
CA ILE A 23 -0.43 20.37 -7.73
C ILE A 23 -1.05 21.74 -7.91
N ASP A 24 -0.73 22.41 -9.01
CA ASP A 24 -1.20 23.78 -9.31
C ASP A 24 -0.98 24.76 -8.14
N ASP A 25 0.21 24.68 -7.50
CA ASP A 25 0.62 25.44 -6.31
C ASP A 25 -0.23 25.23 -5.05
N GLU A 26 -1.15 24.28 -5.04
CA GLU A 26 -1.91 23.86 -3.86
C GLU A 26 -1.26 22.64 -3.20
N ILE A 27 -1.18 22.65 -1.86
CA ILE A 27 -0.69 21.53 -1.06
C ILE A 27 -1.73 20.42 -1.06
N LYS A 28 -1.32 19.19 -1.41
CA LYS A 28 -2.14 17.99 -1.40
C LYS A 28 -1.43 16.87 -0.62
N ASN A 29 -2.18 16.08 0.13
CA ASN A 29 -1.74 14.78 0.67
C ASN A 29 -2.46 13.62 -0.02
N GLY A 30 -3.30 13.91 -0.99
CA GLY A 30 -4.00 13.01 -1.90
C GLY A 30 -4.72 13.83 -2.95
N TYR A 31 -4.57 13.47 -4.21
CA TYR A 31 -5.19 14.18 -5.33
C TYR A 31 -6.15 13.25 -6.05
N VAL A 32 -7.44 13.58 -5.97
CA VAL A 32 -8.50 12.82 -6.65
C VAL A 32 -8.69 13.36 -8.06
N PHE A 33 -8.72 12.46 -9.04
CA PHE A 33 -8.90 12.79 -10.44
C PHE A 33 -9.72 11.71 -11.17
N GLN A 34 -10.27 12.05 -12.31
CA GLN A 34 -10.95 11.12 -13.20
C GLN A 34 -10.09 10.86 -14.43
N ALA A 35 -10.03 9.61 -14.85
CA ALA A 35 -9.43 9.23 -16.12
C ALA A 35 -10.37 8.30 -16.88
N LYS A 36 -10.43 8.48 -18.22
CA LYS A 36 -11.17 7.61 -19.11
C LYS A 36 -10.30 6.46 -19.57
N SER A 37 -10.95 5.40 -20.02
CA SER A 37 -10.27 4.34 -20.75
C SER A 37 -9.48 4.94 -21.92
N ASP A 38 -8.25 4.49 -22.10
CA ASP A 38 -7.33 4.93 -23.17
C ASP A 38 -6.92 6.41 -23.14
N GLU A 39 -7.23 7.14 -22.09
CA GLU A 39 -6.76 8.51 -21.88
C GLU A 39 -5.35 8.51 -21.29
N SER A 40 -4.46 9.32 -21.85
CA SER A 40 -3.16 9.63 -21.26
C SER A 40 -3.26 10.93 -20.49
N LEU A 41 -3.12 10.86 -19.19
CA LEU A 41 -3.19 12.02 -18.30
C LEU A 41 -1.80 12.35 -17.75
N ILE A 42 -1.39 13.62 -17.83
CA ILE A 42 -0.18 14.13 -17.23
C ILE A 42 -0.56 14.99 -16.04
N ILE A 43 -0.13 14.56 -14.84
CA ILE A 43 -0.35 15.30 -13.60
C ILE A 43 1.02 15.85 -13.14
N PRO A 44 1.29 17.16 -13.30
CA PRO A 44 2.53 17.74 -12.82
C PRO A 44 2.52 17.79 -11.30
N VAL A 45 3.52 17.18 -10.69
CA VAL A 45 3.69 17.14 -9.23
C VAL A 45 5.01 17.82 -8.86
N LYS A 46 4.97 18.70 -7.86
CA LYS A 46 6.15 19.32 -7.29
C LYS A 46 6.33 18.87 -5.84
N LEU A 47 7.47 18.28 -5.55
CA LEU A 47 7.81 17.87 -4.19
C LEU A 47 8.19 19.08 -3.33
N ASN A 48 7.97 18.97 -2.03
CA ASN A 48 8.37 20.01 -1.07
C ASN A 48 9.91 20.16 -1.06
N SER A 49 10.39 21.37 -1.05
CA SER A 49 11.82 21.70 -1.02
C SER A 49 12.54 21.33 0.29
N SER A 50 11.82 20.92 1.31
CA SER A 50 12.39 20.46 2.60
C SER A 50 13.02 19.06 2.55
N ILE A 51 12.86 18.34 1.44
CA ILE A 51 13.49 17.02 1.26
C ILE A 51 15.01 17.20 1.14
N ASP A 52 15.76 16.46 1.93
CA ASP A 52 17.23 16.46 1.87
C ASP A 52 17.73 15.62 0.70
N PHE A 53 17.90 16.24 -0.45
CA PHE A 53 18.43 15.59 -1.65
C PHE A 53 19.93 15.28 -1.62
N ASN A 54 20.61 15.42 -0.47
CA ASN A 54 21.99 14.94 -0.32
C ASN A 54 22.07 13.43 -0.12
N ASN A 55 20.95 12.80 0.23
CA ASN A 55 20.81 11.35 0.36
C ASN A 55 19.93 10.78 -0.74
N SER A 56 20.05 9.47 -0.99
CA SER A 56 19.11 8.75 -1.85
C SER A 56 17.82 8.48 -1.09
N HIS A 57 16.71 8.68 -1.76
CA HIS A 57 15.37 8.43 -1.25
C HIS A 57 14.60 7.51 -2.21
N ILE A 58 13.61 6.79 -1.69
CA ILE A 58 12.64 6.06 -2.49
C ILE A 58 11.34 6.88 -2.54
N LEU A 59 10.99 7.34 -3.73
CA LEU A 59 9.67 7.93 -4.00
C LEU A 59 8.72 6.83 -4.46
N THR A 60 7.71 6.53 -3.67
CA THR A 60 6.63 5.63 -4.07
C THR A 60 5.42 6.44 -4.49
N VAL A 61 4.92 6.15 -5.67
CA VAL A 61 3.73 6.75 -6.28
C VAL A 61 2.64 5.69 -6.31
N ALA A 62 1.55 5.91 -5.61
CA ALA A 62 0.39 5.03 -5.62
C ALA A 62 -0.80 5.74 -6.28
N VAL A 63 -1.36 5.11 -7.32
CA VAL A 63 -2.59 5.50 -7.99
C VAL A 63 -3.63 4.44 -7.70
N LEU A 64 -4.61 4.76 -6.86
CA LEU A 64 -5.59 3.81 -6.33
C LEU A 64 -6.98 4.18 -6.84
N THR A 65 -7.81 3.17 -7.10
CA THR A 65 -9.15 3.39 -7.70
C THR A 65 -10.21 3.71 -6.67
N ALA A 66 -11.25 4.41 -7.10
CA ALA A 66 -12.53 4.63 -6.44
C ALA A 66 -12.42 5.17 -4.99
N PRO A 67 -11.75 6.32 -4.76
CA PRO A 67 -11.51 6.85 -3.41
C PRO A 67 -12.78 7.23 -2.64
N ASN A 68 -13.91 7.42 -3.32
CA ASN A 68 -15.17 7.83 -2.69
C ASN A 68 -16.18 6.67 -2.57
N LYS A 69 -15.73 5.42 -2.77
CA LYS A 69 -16.60 4.25 -2.65
C LYS A 69 -16.02 3.29 -1.60
N HIS A 70 -16.82 3.00 -0.57
CA HIS A 70 -16.49 1.93 0.34
C HIS A 70 -16.52 0.57 -0.37
N ALA A 71 -15.63 -0.33 0.06
CA ALA A 71 -15.57 -1.67 -0.48
C ALA A 71 -16.89 -2.41 -0.23
N LYS A 72 -17.69 -2.61 -1.27
CA LYS A 72 -18.94 -3.39 -1.22
C LYS A 72 -18.74 -4.76 -1.83
N LYS A 73 -19.52 -5.74 -1.36
CA LYS A 73 -19.42 -7.14 -1.78
C LYS A 73 -19.48 -7.39 -3.27
N SER A 74 -20.25 -6.60 -4.00
CA SER A 74 -20.40 -6.70 -5.45
C SER A 74 -19.25 -6.13 -6.27
N ASP A 75 -18.39 -5.29 -5.63
CA ASP A 75 -17.44 -4.46 -6.36
C ASP A 75 -15.97 -4.80 -6.04
N LEU A 76 -15.73 -5.87 -5.24
CA LEU A 76 -14.39 -6.22 -4.72
C LEU A 76 -13.33 -6.38 -5.81
N MET A 77 -13.69 -6.94 -6.94
CA MET A 77 -12.76 -7.18 -8.04
C MET A 77 -12.43 -5.89 -8.82
N SER A 78 -13.39 -4.98 -8.95
CA SER A 78 -13.22 -3.76 -9.75
C SER A 78 -12.64 -2.58 -8.97
N ASN A 79 -12.76 -2.59 -7.63
CA ASN A 79 -12.35 -1.47 -6.77
C ASN A 79 -11.01 -1.69 -6.05
N SER A 80 -10.37 -2.85 -6.25
CA SER A 80 -9.11 -3.20 -5.60
C SER A 80 -7.89 -2.99 -6.49
N TYR A 81 -8.06 -2.31 -7.62
CA TYR A 81 -6.96 -2.02 -8.50
C TYR A 81 -6.21 -0.78 -8.05
N GLY A 82 -4.91 -0.87 -8.12
CA GLY A 82 -4.02 0.24 -7.88
C GLY A 82 -2.71 -0.01 -8.63
N MET A 83 -2.11 1.04 -9.10
CA MET A 83 -0.76 1.03 -9.63
C MET A 83 0.15 1.63 -8.57
N VAL A 84 1.17 0.90 -8.18
CA VAL A 84 2.19 1.38 -7.25
C VAL A 84 3.54 1.32 -7.96
N LEU A 85 4.21 2.45 -8.04
CA LEU A 85 5.52 2.60 -8.68
C LEU A 85 6.50 3.16 -7.68
N SER A 86 7.73 2.68 -7.70
CA SER A 86 8.79 3.21 -6.85
C SER A 86 9.96 3.67 -7.70
N TYR A 87 10.49 4.84 -7.35
CA TYR A 87 11.61 5.49 -8.03
C TYR A 87 12.68 5.85 -7.02
N GLU A 88 13.93 5.70 -7.40
CA GLU A 88 15.03 6.26 -6.63
C GLU A 88 15.20 7.75 -6.97
N LEU A 89 15.19 8.58 -5.95
CA LEU A 89 15.64 9.96 -6.02
C LEU A 89 17.09 10.01 -5.53
N ALA A 90 18.05 9.96 -6.47
CA ALA A 90 19.46 9.96 -6.15
C ALA A 90 20.03 11.39 -6.14
N PRO A 91 20.98 11.71 -5.23
CA PRO A 91 21.71 12.96 -5.27
C PRO A 91 22.54 13.04 -6.56
N ARG A 92 22.73 14.26 -7.09
CA ARG A 92 23.42 14.50 -8.35
C ARG A 92 24.87 13.99 -8.37
N ASP A 93 25.55 14.11 -7.23
CA ASP A 93 26.98 13.82 -7.06
C ASP A 93 27.26 12.92 -5.85
N GLY A 94 26.25 12.22 -5.34
CA GLY A 94 26.34 11.50 -4.07
C GLY A 94 26.53 10.00 -4.18
N THR A 95 27.04 9.42 -3.09
CA THR A 95 27.07 7.98 -2.91
C THR A 95 25.63 7.51 -2.70
N ARG A 96 25.15 6.59 -3.54
CA ARG A 96 23.82 5.99 -3.40
C ARG A 96 23.76 5.16 -2.12
N SER A 97 23.03 5.61 -1.14
CA SER A 97 22.73 4.87 0.08
C SER A 97 21.27 5.07 0.47
N ILE A 98 20.52 3.99 0.50
CA ILE A 98 19.14 4.00 0.98
C ILE A 98 19.17 3.59 2.44
N SER A 99 18.47 4.35 3.29
CA SER A 99 18.33 3.97 4.70
C SER A 99 17.45 2.72 4.80
N THR A 100 18.03 1.64 5.32
CA THR A 100 17.34 0.36 5.54
C THR A 100 16.89 0.18 6.99
N ASN A 101 16.94 1.24 7.81
CA ASN A 101 16.56 1.19 9.22
C ASN A 101 15.03 1.09 9.39
N LYS A 102 14.45 -0.02 8.95
CA LYS A 102 13.04 -0.32 9.14
C LYS A 102 12.88 -1.50 10.10
N ILE A 103 11.82 -1.45 10.90
CA ILE A 103 11.47 -2.57 11.77
C ILE A 103 11.06 -3.74 10.88
N CYS A 104 11.81 -4.83 10.98
CA CYS A 104 11.55 -6.05 10.23
C CYS A 104 10.57 -6.95 10.98
N SER A 105 9.59 -7.47 10.28
CA SER A 105 8.70 -8.52 10.72
C SER A 105 8.91 -9.75 9.85
N ASP A 106 9.33 -10.85 10.48
CA ASP A 106 9.44 -12.12 9.76
C ASP A 106 8.08 -12.84 9.83
N PRO A 107 7.60 -13.39 8.71
CA PRO A 107 6.41 -14.23 8.72
C PRO A 107 6.56 -15.41 9.67
N THR A 108 5.50 -15.74 10.38
CA THR A 108 5.46 -16.87 11.33
C THR A 108 5.29 -18.21 10.62
N LYS A 109 4.77 -18.20 9.40
CA LYS A 109 4.54 -19.38 8.57
C LYS A 109 4.76 -19.05 7.11
N TYR A 110 5.15 -20.05 6.32
CA TYR A 110 5.34 -19.94 4.88
C TYR A 110 4.59 -21.06 4.18
N LEU A 111 4.01 -20.74 3.03
CA LEU A 111 3.40 -21.71 2.11
C LEU A 111 4.03 -21.53 0.73
N GLU A 112 4.51 -22.64 0.15
CA GLU A 112 4.98 -22.66 -1.22
C GLU A 112 3.79 -22.52 -2.18
N LEU A 113 3.56 -21.31 -2.64
CA LEU A 113 2.47 -20.99 -3.55
C LEU A 113 2.83 -19.72 -4.32
N ASN A 114 2.59 -19.74 -5.61
CA ASN A 114 2.77 -18.56 -6.45
C ASN A 114 1.56 -17.62 -6.29
N TYR A 115 1.70 -16.61 -5.46
CA TYR A 115 0.66 -15.61 -5.18
C TYR A 115 1.29 -14.23 -5.11
N GLN A 116 0.68 -13.27 -5.79
CA GLN A 116 1.07 -11.87 -5.74
C GLN A 116 0.08 -11.06 -4.91
N GLY A 117 0.61 -10.15 -4.10
CA GLY A 117 -0.15 -9.16 -3.39
C GLY A 117 -0.24 -9.39 -1.89
N LEU A 118 -1.14 -8.64 -1.29
CA LEU A 118 -1.43 -8.64 0.13
C LEU A 118 -2.90 -9.00 0.35
N MET A 119 -3.17 -9.77 1.39
CA MET A 119 -4.51 -9.98 1.91
C MET A 119 -4.48 -9.81 3.43
N LEU A 120 -5.49 -9.16 3.95
CA LEU A 120 -5.69 -8.96 5.39
C LEU A 120 -7.00 -9.61 5.84
N ASN A 121 -7.02 -10.17 7.06
CA ASN A 121 -8.22 -10.75 7.66
C ASN A 121 -8.12 -10.66 9.19
N LEU A 122 -9.24 -10.80 9.91
CA LEU A 122 -9.24 -10.95 11.37
C LEU A 122 -8.74 -12.32 11.83
N ASP A 123 -8.92 -13.35 11.00
CA ASP A 123 -8.62 -14.73 11.34
C ASP A 123 -7.43 -15.24 10.53
N PHE A 124 -6.38 -15.68 11.23
CA PHE A 124 -5.19 -16.24 10.62
C PHE A 124 -5.49 -17.57 9.89
N ASP A 125 -6.41 -18.39 10.40
CA ASP A 125 -6.79 -19.63 9.74
C ASP A 125 -7.57 -19.37 8.45
N ALA A 126 -8.42 -18.35 8.43
CA ALA A 126 -9.08 -17.92 7.20
C ALA A 126 -8.09 -17.34 6.18
N ALA A 127 -7.07 -16.61 6.63
CA ALA A 127 -5.99 -16.13 5.76
C ALA A 127 -5.13 -17.29 5.19
N ASN A 128 -5.04 -18.42 5.89
CA ASN A 128 -4.31 -19.61 5.45
C ASN A 128 -5.06 -20.47 4.43
N ASN A 129 -6.40 -20.42 4.43
CA ASN A 129 -7.20 -21.20 3.50
C ASN A 129 -7.27 -20.50 2.13
N ALA A 130 -6.27 -20.78 1.29
CA ALA A 130 -6.04 -20.14 0.00
C ALA A 130 -7.19 -20.29 -1.02
N THR A 131 -8.22 -21.08 -0.73
CA THR A 131 -9.11 -21.54 -1.79
C THR A 131 -10.57 -21.11 -1.68
N THR A 132 -11.07 -20.57 -0.57
CA THR A 132 -12.52 -20.47 -0.42
C THR A 132 -13.12 -19.28 0.30
N GLN A 133 -12.37 -18.43 0.97
CA GLN A 133 -12.99 -17.29 1.66
C GLN A 133 -12.34 -15.99 1.26
N PHE A 134 -13.10 -15.19 0.51
CA PHE A 134 -12.82 -13.76 0.42
C PHE A 134 -12.87 -13.19 1.84
N PRO A 135 -11.93 -12.30 2.17
CA PRO A 135 -11.88 -11.70 3.49
C PRO A 135 -13.16 -10.95 3.81
N PRO A 136 -13.45 -10.74 5.09
CA PRO A 136 -14.59 -9.94 5.48
C PRO A 136 -14.48 -8.55 4.86
N GLN A 137 -15.57 -8.11 4.24
CA GLN A 137 -15.64 -6.80 3.61
C GLN A 137 -15.90 -5.70 4.61
N ASN A 138 -16.26 -6.09 5.82
CA ASN A 138 -16.51 -5.18 6.92
C ASN A 138 -15.99 -5.79 8.22
N ILE A 139 -15.12 -5.06 8.87
CA ILE A 139 -14.58 -5.37 10.19
C ILE A 139 -15.18 -4.41 11.19
N PHE A 140 -15.68 -4.93 12.32
CA PHE A 140 -16.25 -4.14 13.40
C PHE A 140 -15.24 -4.03 14.54
N ALA A 141 -15.05 -2.82 15.06
CA ALA A 141 -14.15 -2.55 16.18
C ALA A 141 -14.64 -1.37 17.02
N LYS A 142 -14.09 -1.20 18.22
CA LYS A 142 -14.35 -0.03 19.07
C LYS A 142 -13.45 1.13 18.67
N ALA A 143 -13.91 2.34 19.01
CA ALA A 143 -13.13 3.56 18.81
C ALA A 143 -11.81 3.52 19.61
N GLY A 144 -10.68 3.78 18.94
CA GLY A 144 -9.35 3.77 19.54
C GLY A 144 -8.82 2.38 19.92
N GLU A 145 -9.50 1.31 19.52
CA GLU A 145 -9.04 -0.06 19.77
C GLU A 145 -7.87 -0.42 18.84
N THR A 146 -6.89 -1.14 19.36
CA THR A 146 -5.89 -1.80 18.54
C THR A 146 -6.41 -3.16 18.12
N ILE A 147 -6.60 -3.38 16.83
CA ILE A 147 -7.03 -4.65 16.25
C ILE A 147 -5.84 -5.37 15.60
N THR A 148 -5.81 -6.69 15.80
CA THR A 148 -4.84 -7.56 15.12
C THR A 148 -5.45 -8.09 13.84
N LEU A 149 -4.75 -7.90 12.72
CA LEU A 149 -5.09 -8.45 11.43
C LEU A 149 -4.07 -9.50 11.03
N ALA A 150 -4.54 -10.65 10.63
CA ALA A 150 -3.72 -11.64 9.96
C ALA A 150 -3.40 -11.16 8.54
N TYR A 151 -2.16 -11.31 8.10
CA TYR A 151 -1.76 -11.05 6.73
C TYR A 151 -1.24 -12.30 6.02
N ARG A 152 -1.43 -12.33 4.72
CA ARG A 152 -0.63 -13.11 3.80
C ARG A 152 -0.06 -12.19 2.74
N ALA A 153 1.23 -12.31 2.48
CA ALA A 153 1.93 -11.47 1.52
C ALA A 153 2.87 -12.31 0.66
N GLY A 154 2.87 -12.06 -0.63
CA GLY A 154 3.74 -12.73 -1.58
C GLY A 154 3.88 -11.95 -2.87
N ASN A 155 4.78 -12.40 -3.75
CA ASN A 155 4.95 -11.83 -5.07
C ASN A 155 5.37 -12.86 -6.11
N TYR A 156 5.24 -12.52 -7.40
CA TYR A 156 5.63 -13.39 -8.51
C TYR A 156 7.14 -13.40 -8.80
N GLU A 157 7.85 -12.35 -8.45
CA GLU A 157 9.24 -12.15 -8.89
C GLU A 157 10.29 -12.72 -7.94
N ASN A 158 9.88 -13.59 -7.02
CA ASN A 158 10.78 -14.13 -6.00
C ASN A 158 11.45 -13.06 -5.12
N ALA A 159 10.83 -11.88 -4.96
CA ALA A 159 11.35 -10.91 -4.01
C ALA A 159 11.31 -11.49 -2.59
N SER A 160 12.42 -11.33 -1.92
CA SER A 160 12.58 -11.74 -0.52
C SER A 160 12.16 -10.66 0.45
N GLU A 161 11.79 -9.48 -0.04
CA GLU A 161 11.55 -8.29 0.76
C GLU A 161 10.30 -7.56 0.28
N LEU A 162 9.44 -7.21 1.22
CA LEU A 162 8.17 -6.53 0.97
C LEU A 162 8.02 -5.37 1.94
N MET A 163 7.47 -4.25 1.50
CA MET A 163 7.03 -3.16 2.36
C MET A 163 5.51 -3.05 2.30
N VAL A 164 4.85 -3.16 3.44
CA VAL A 164 3.41 -3.00 3.59
C VAL A 164 3.08 -1.58 4.02
N ILE A 165 2.13 -0.96 3.34
CA ILE A 165 1.55 0.33 3.69
C ILE A 165 0.06 0.14 3.89
N VAL A 166 -0.49 0.72 4.96
CA VAL A 166 -1.92 0.73 5.26
C VAL A 166 -2.41 2.16 5.31
N LEU A 167 -3.54 2.42 4.66
CA LEU A 167 -4.26 3.68 4.70
C LEU A 167 -5.62 3.47 5.37
N ILE A 168 -6.04 4.40 6.21
CA ILE A 168 -7.40 4.50 6.73
C ILE A 168 -7.97 5.83 6.24
N ASP A 169 -9.07 5.79 5.49
CA ASP A 169 -9.62 6.94 4.77
C ASP A 169 -8.55 7.72 4.01
N TRP A 170 -7.73 6.97 3.29
CA TRP A 170 -6.67 7.50 2.41
C TRP A 170 -5.54 8.25 3.14
N LYS A 171 -5.43 8.13 4.46
CA LYS A 171 -4.31 8.61 5.25
C LYS A 171 -3.50 7.44 5.75
N GLN A 172 -2.19 7.55 5.69
CA GLN A 172 -1.31 6.52 6.20
C GLN A 172 -1.55 6.28 7.69
N SER A 173 -1.78 5.02 8.03
CA SER A 173 -1.95 4.55 9.40
C SER A 173 -0.69 3.84 9.87
N GLN A 174 -0.43 3.90 11.17
CA GLN A 174 0.64 3.11 11.76
C GLN A 174 0.26 1.61 11.79
N ILE A 175 1.27 0.78 11.56
CA ILE A 175 1.23 -0.67 11.66
C ILE A 175 2.27 -1.06 12.70
N ASN A 176 1.89 -1.73 13.80
CA ASN A 176 2.85 -2.06 14.87
C ASN A 176 3.67 -0.84 15.34
N ASP A 177 3.02 0.32 15.46
CA ASP A 177 3.61 1.61 15.86
C ASP A 177 4.63 2.20 14.86
N VAL A 178 4.69 1.71 13.61
CA VAL A 178 5.50 2.28 12.53
C VAL A 178 4.65 2.62 11.30
N ASN A 179 5.10 3.57 10.49
CA ASN A 179 4.33 4.03 9.31
C ASN A 179 4.28 2.98 8.18
N SER A 180 5.24 2.08 8.13
CA SER A 180 5.29 1.00 7.14
C SER A 180 5.94 -0.24 7.73
N LEU A 181 5.42 -1.43 7.39
CA LEU A 181 5.92 -2.70 7.90
C LEU A 181 6.80 -3.38 6.85
N TYR A 182 8.07 -3.57 7.20
CA TYR A 182 9.01 -4.33 6.39
C TYR A 182 8.92 -5.82 6.70
N ILE A 183 8.67 -6.64 5.68
CA ILE A 183 8.54 -8.09 5.79
C ILE A 183 9.67 -8.75 4.99
N ARG A 184 10.45 -9.62 5.66
CA ARG A 184 11.35 -10.55 4.97
C ARG A 184 10.59 -11.81 4.60
N ASN A 185 10.35 -11.98 3.31
CA ASN A 185 9.69 -13.17 2.79
C ASN A 185 10.72 -14.17 2.23
N LYS A 186 10.29 -15.37 1.93
CA LYS A 186 11.06 -16.34 1.17
C LYS A 186 10.68 -16.28 -0.31
N PRO A 187 11.66 -16.25 -1.24
CA PRO A 187 11.36 -16.32 -2.66
C PRO A 187 10.49 -17.54 -2.99
N GLY A 188 9.42 -17.33 -3.77
CA GLY A 188 8.49 -18.41 -4.16
C GLY A 188 7.53 -18.85 -3.06
N TYR A 189 7.46 -18.14 -1.93
CA TYR A 189 6.56 -18.45 -0.83
C TYR A 189 5.61 -17.28 -0.54
N ILE A 190 4.44 -17.62 -0.02
CA ILE A 190 3.59 -16.69 0.70
C ILE A 190 4.03 -16.69 2.16
N GLY A 191 4.31 -15.51 2.71
CA GLY A 191 4.52 -15.31 4.13
C GLY A 191 3.20 -14.98 4.84
N TYR A 192 2.98 -15.59 5.98
CA TYR A 192 1.85 -15.34 6.87
C TYR A 192 2.33 -14.75 8.18
N GLY A 193 1.61 -13.78 8.69
CA GLY A 193 1.90 -13.16 9.97
C GLY A 193 0.74 -12.31 10.44
N GLU A 194 1.01 -11.47 11.42
CA GLU A 194 0.05 -10.57 12.02
C GLU A 194 0.57 -9.14 12.00
N LEU A 195 -0.35 -8.20 11.90
CA LEU A 195 -0.08 -6.78 12.05
C LEU A 195 -1.17 -6.13 12.90
N ASN A 196 -0.81 -5.09 13.62
CA ASN A 196 -1.73 -4.34 14.46
C ASN A 196 -1.96 -2.96 13.85
N ILE A 197 -3.23 -2.54 13.81
CA ILE A 197 -3.62 -1.17 13.48
C ILE A 197 -4.50 -0.60 14.59
N THR A 198 -4.38 0.70 14.84
CA THR A 198 -5.26 1.39 15.79
C THR A 198 -6.43 2.01 15.03
N THR A 199 -7.64 1.71 15.47
CA THR A 199 -8.85 2.24 14.86
C THR A 199 -9.01 3.74 15.14
N PRO A 200 -9.73 4.49 14.28
CA PRO A 200 -10.08 5.88 14.54
C PRO A 200 -10.78 6.08 15.87
N LEU A 201 -10.59 7.25 16.49
CA LEU A 201 -11.23 7.62 17.76
C LEU A 201 -12.70 7.98 17.62
N GLN A 202 -13.17 8.25 16.41
CA GLN A 202 -14.56 8.60 16.15
C GLN A 202 -15.30 7.40 15.59
N ALA A 203 -16.55 7.21 16.03
CA ALA A 203 -17.42 6.20 15.45
C ALA A 203 -17.75 6.57 13.99
N GLY A 204 -17.80 5.57 13.12
CA GLY A 204 -18.05 5.77 11.70
C GLY A 204 -17.65 4.58 10.84
N GLU A 205 -17.86 4.71 9.54
CA GLU A 205 -17.38 3.75 8.54
C GLU A 205 -16.15 4.34 7.86
N TYR A 206 -15.07 3.57 7.81
CA TYR A 206 -13.77 3.94 7.27
C TYR A 206 -13.34 2.95 6.20
N GLU A 207 -12.76 3.44 5.14
CA GLU A 207 -12.12 2.59 4.15
C GLU A 207 -10.70 2.26 4.59
N VAL A 208 -10.38 0.97 4.68
CA VAL A 208 -9.00 0.51 4.89
C VAL A 208 -8.46 0.01 3.55
N THR A 209 -7.36 0.58 3.12
CA THR A 209 -6.64 0.20 1.90
C THR A 209 -5.22 -0.19 2.26
N ALA A 210 -4.79 -1.38 1.83
CA ALA A 210 -3.43 -1.85 2.08
C ALA A 210 -2.80 -2.34 0.78
N PHE A 211 -1.51 -2.08 0.61
CA PHE A 211 -0.73 -2.53 -0.53
C PHE A 211 0.70 -2.88 -0.15
N VAL A 212 1.38 -3.63 -1.02
CA VAL A 212 2.78 -3.98 -0.85
C VAL A 212 3.64 -3.35 -1.93
N VAL A 213 4.88 -3.05 -1.57
CA VAL A 213 5.96 -2.68 -2.47
C VAL A 213 7.02 -3.76 -2.39
N ASP A 214 7.33 -4.38 -3.53
CA ASP A 214 8.34 -5.44 -3.62
C ASP A 214 9.74 -4.85 -3.65
N SER A 215 10.69 -5.62 -3.11
CA SER A 215 12.11 -5.27 -3.15
C SER A 215 12.34 -3.80 -2.78
N PRO A 216 11.85 -3.36 -1.61
CA PRO A 216 11.70 -1.94 -1.26
C PRO A 216 13.02 -1.17 -1.24
N PHE A 217 14.15 -1.86 -1.09
CA PHE A 217 15.48 -1.23 -1.02
C PHE A 217 16.33 -1.49 -2.25
N SER A 218 15.77 -2.12 -3.28
CA SER A 218 16.49 -2.35 -4.52
C SER A 218 16.56 -1.05 -5.31
N LEU A 219 17.78 -0.69 -5.74
CA LEU A 219 18.00 0.39 -6.68
C LEU A 219 17.38 -0.01 -8.03
N ARG A 220 16.43 0.77 -8.51
CA ARG A 220 15.74 0.49 -9.77
C ARG A 220 16.06 1.57 -10.79
N ASP A 221 16.48 1.16 -11.97
CA ASP A 221 16.55 2.06 -13.10
C ASP A 221 15.14 2.51 -13.52
N PHE A 222 15.04 3.74 -14.02
CA PHE A 222 13.79 4.34 -14.53
C PHE A 222 13.03 3.49 -15.55
N ASN A 223 13.67 2.47 -16.10
CA ASN A 223 13.12 1.59 -17.14
C ASN A 223 12.53 0.27 -16.60
N THR A 224 12.65 0.01 -15.30
CA THR A 224 12.08 -1.18 -14.67
C THR A 224 10.84 -0.78 -13.88
N PHE A 225 9.70 -0.79 -14.55
CA PHE A 225 8.39 -0.61 -13.90
C PHE A 225 7.99 -1.93 -13.27
N HIS A 226 7.85 -1.95 -11.96
CA HIS A 226 7.10 -2.99 -11.28
C HIS A 226 5.73 -2.43 -10.93
N THR A 227 4.73 -2.87 -11.64
CA THR A 227 3.34 -2.55 -11.32
C THR A 227 2.85 -3.57 -10.31
N HIS A 228 2.51 -3.10 -9.12
CA HIS A 228 1.77 -3.89 -8.15
C HIS A 228 0.30 -3.60 -8.36
N ASP A 229 -0.42 -4.54 -8.97
CA ASP A 229 -1.76 -4.30 -9.48
C ASP A 229 -2.86 -4.45 -8.43
N THR A 230 -2.52 -4.79 -7.18
CA THR A 230 -3.55 -5.09 -6.18
C THR A 230 -3.34 -4.33 -4.88
N ALA A 231 -4.26 -3.40 -4.61
CA ALA A 231 -4.50 -2.89 -3.28
C ALA A 231 -5.62 -3.72 -2.63
N TYR A 232 -5.40 -4.19 -1.42
CA TYR A 232 -6.42 -4.85 -0.64
C TYR A 232 -7.28 -3.83 0.09
N ARG A 233 -8.61 -3.97 0.02
CA ARG A 233 -9.56 -3.00 0.59
C ARG A 233 -10.65 -3.68 1.38
N PHE A 234 -11.04 -3.07 2.51
CA PHE A 234 -12.19 -3.47 3.30
C PHE A 234 -12.77 -2.27 4.07
N THR A 235 -14.01 -2.36 4.51
CA THR A 235 -14.65 -1.36 5.37
C THR A 235 -14.37 -1.68 6.83
N LEU A 236 -13.97 -0.69 7.61
CA LEU A 236 -13.85 -0.74 9.07
C LEU A 236 -15.00 0.07 9.68
N THR A 237 -15.90 -0.60 10.37
CA THR A 237 -16.98 0.06 11.12
C THR A 237 -16.57 0.22 12.59
N VAL A 238 -16.36 1.46 13.00
CA VAL A 238 -15.97 1.84 14.37
C VAL A 238 -17.23 2.22 15.16
N GLN A 239 -17.39 1.62 16.34
CA GLN A 239 -18.54 1.82 17.24
C GLN A 239 -18.12 2.40 18.58
#